data_8127cf60ca289fac7677f7069df93876
#
_entry.id   8127cf60ca289fac7677f7069df93876
#
_cell.length_a   1.000
_cell.length_b   1.000
_cell.length_c   1.000
_cell.angle_alpha   90.00
_cell.angle_beta   90.00
_cell.angle_gamma   90.00
#
_symmetry.space_group_name_H-M   'P 1'
#
loop_
_entity.id
_entity.type
_entity.pdbx_description
1 polymer ?
#
loop_
_entity_poly.entity_id
_entity_poly.type
_entity_poly.pdbx_seq_one_letter_code
_entity_poly.pdbx_strand_id
1 'polypeptide(L)'
;MTSDSNSPRSAIESARRTIAIERQAVEQLEHRIDDSFSKAVDLLASVDGRVIVSGMGKSGHIGNKIAATLASTGTPAQFVHPAEACHGDMGMVTRSDAALLMSNSGTTSEITALLPLLKRLGIPIIAMTGNASSTLANAADVHLNIGVSEEACPLDLAPTASTTANLVMGDALAIALLEQRGFTACLL
;
A
#
# COMPACT_ATOMS: atom_id res chain seq x y z
N MET A 1 -14.72 -40.29 -21.80
CA MET A 1 -14.61 -40.21 -20.35
C MET A 1 -14.05 -38.81 -20.04
N THR A 2 -14.92 -37.82 -19.88
CA THR A 2 -14.57 -36.48 -19.52
C THR A 2 -14.43 -36.47 -18.00
N SER A 3 -13.21 -36.25 -17.49
CA SER A 3 -12.94 -36.10 -16.07
C SER A 3 -13.62 -34.80 -15.59
N ASP A 4 -14.66 -34.94 -14.81
CA ASP A 4 -15.29 -33.84 -14.07
C ASP A 4 -14.26 -33.22 -13.11
N SER A 5 -13.68 -32.09 -13.52
CA SER A 5 -12.70 -31.29 -12.74
C SER A 5 -13.36 -30.45 -11.63
N ASN A 6 -14.57 -30.80 -11.21
CA ASN A 6 -15.38 -29.97 -10.30
C ASN A 6 -15.64 -30.62 -8.91
N SER A 7 -14.74 -31.51 -8.47
CA SER A 7 -14.78 -31.95 -7.07
C SER A 7 -14.30 -30.80 -6.15
N PRO A 8 -15.01 -30.50 -5.05
CA PRO A 8 -14.56 -29.48 -4.12
C PRO A 8 -13.18 -29.87 -3.57
N ARG A 9 -12.22 -28.91 -3.65
CA ARG A 9 -10.88 -29.11 -3.08
C ARG A 9 -10.97 -29.35 -1.58
N SER A 10 -10.10 -30.21 -1.05
CA SER A 10 -9.99 -30.35 0.39
C SER A 10 -9.53 -29.03 1.03
N ALA A 11 -9.87 -28.82 2.30
CA ALA A 11 -9.45 -27.62 3.04
C ALA A 11 -7.92 -27.46 3.05
N ILE A 12 -7.17 -28.58 3.13
CA ILE A 12 -5.70 -28.59 3.12
C ILE A 12 -5.15 -28.14 1.76
N GLU A 13 -5.72 -28.63 0.65
CA GLU A 13 -5.31 -28.24 -0.69
C GLU A 13 -5.61 -26.75 -0.94
N SER A 14 -6.77 -26.27 -0.49
CA SER A 14 -7.12 -24.87 -0.58
C SER A 14 -6.15 -23.97 0.20
N ALA A 15 -5.81 -24.35 1.43
CA ALA A 15 -4.87 -23.62 2.27
C ALA A 15 -3.46 -23.57 1.62
N ARG A 16 -2.96 -24.71 1.16
CA ARG A 16 -1.64 -24.79 0.51
C ARG A 16 -1.58 -23.94 -0.76
N ARG A 17 -2.64 -23.96 -1.59
CA ARG A 17 -2.74 -23.13 -2.79
C ARG A 17 -2.71 -21.65 -2.43
N THR A 18 -3.50 -21.21 -1.44
CA THR A 18 -3.53 -19.82 -0.99
C THR A 18 -2.14 -19.36 -0.56
N ILE A 19 -1.46 -20.11 0.30
CA ILE A 19 -0.10 -19.80 0.75
C ILE A 19 0.88 -19.73 -0.42
N ALA A 20 0.77 -20.65 -1.39
CA ALA A 20 1.64 -20.66 -2.56
C ALA A 20 1.48 -19.40 -3.43
N ILE A 21 0.23 -18.98 -3.67
CA ILE A 21 -0.08 -17.76 -4.44
C ILE A 21 0.45 -16.51 -3.72
N GLU A 22 0.21 -16.37 -2.43
CA GLU A 22 0.68 -15.22 -1.66
C GLU A 22 2.22 -15.19 -1.56
N ARG A 23 2.87 -16.34 -1.37
CA ARG A 23 4.33 -16.44 -1.40
C ARG A 23 4.88 -15.97 -2.76
N GLN A 24 4.29 -16.40 -3.87
CA GLN A 24 4.70 -15.97 -5.21
C GLN A 24 4.53 -14.46 -5.40
N ALA A 25 3.46 -13.87 -4.86
CA ALA A 25 3.26 -12.43 -4.90
C ALA A 25 4.38 -11.67 -4.18
N VAL A 26 4.82 -12.16 -3.02
CA VAL A 26 5.96 -11.58 -2.27
C VAL A 26 7.28 -11.77 -3.03
N GLU A 27 7.54 -12.95 -3.58
CA GLU A 27 8.73 -13.21 -4.42
C GLU A 27 8.80 -12.26 -5.63
N GLN A 28 7.67 -12.03 -6.31
CA GLN A 28 7.59 -11.08 -7.42
C GLN A 28 7.80 -9.64 -6.97
N LEU A 29 7.38 -9.29 -5.76
CA LEU A 29 7.55 -7.96 -5.20
C LEU A 29 9.04 -7.63 -5.00
N GLU A 30 9.84 -8.58 -4.52
CA GLU A 30 11.30 -8.42 -4.35
C GLU A 30 11.97 -7.97 -5.65
N HIS A 31 11.58 -8.54 -6.79
CA HIS A 31 12.14 -8.18 -8.11
C HIS A 31 11.68 -6.81 -8.63
N ARG A 32 10.73 -6.15 -7.97
CA ARG A 32 10.22 -4.81 -8.32
C ARG A 32 10.78 -3.70 -7.45
N ILE A 33 11.63 -4.05 -6.48
CA ILE A 33 12.36 -3.06 -5.70
C ILE A 33 13.46 -2.47 -6.58
N ASP A 34 13.30 -1.20 -6.90
CA ASP A 34 14.17 -0.45 -7.81
C ASP A 34 14.41 0.99 -7.30
N ASP A 35 14.92 1.86 -8.17
CA ASP A 35 15.15 3.28 -7.84
C ASP A 35 13.90 4.02 -7.38
N SER A 36 12.69 3.57 -7.78
CA SER A 36 11.45 4.18 -7.31
C SER A 36 11.24 3.93 -5.82
N PHE A 37 11.65 2.76 -5.31
CA PHE A 37 11.61 2.49 -3.88
C PHE A 37 12.55 3.42 -3.11
N SER A 38 13.80 3.58 -3.56
CA SER A 38 14.76 4.51 -2.95
C SER A 38 14.23 5.94 -2.93
N LYS A 39 13.66 6.41 -4.06
CA LYS A 39 13.03 7.73 -4.14
C LYS A 39 11.86 7.89 -3.17
N ALA A 40 11.04 6.85 -2.98
CA ALA A 40 9.95 6.88 -2.02
C ALA A 40 10.47 7.04 -0.58
N VAL A 41 11.51 6.29 -0.22
CA VAL A 41 12.16 6.38 1.09
C VAL A 41 12.74 7.77 1.31
N ASP A 42 13.52 8.29 0.37
CA ASP A 42 14.14 9.63 0.46
C ASP A 42 13.08 10.72 0.60
N LEU A 43 11.99 10.62 -0.16
CA LEU A 43 10.90 11.55 -0.12
C LEU A 43 10.19 11.53 1.25
N LEU A 44 9.88 10.35 1.79
CA LEU A 44 9.27 10.20 3.10
C LEU A 44 10.21 10.62 4.25
N ALA A 45 11.51 10.43 4.08
CA ALA A 45 12.51 10.86 5.07
C ALA A 45 12.67 12.39 5.11
N SER A 46 12.41 13.08 3.99
CA SER A 46 12.62 14.52 3.83
C SER A 46 11.48 15.40 4.36
N VAL A 47 10.30 14.82 4.65
CA VAL A 47 9.17 15.62 5.15
C VAL A 47 9.26 15.84 6.67
N ASP A 48 8.93 17.07 7.10
CA ASP A 48 8.93 17.45 8.52
C ASP A 48 7.63 17.05 9.25
N GLY A 49 6.59 16.71 8.49
CA GLY A 49 5.26 16.35 8.99
C GLY A 49 5.07 14.84 9.14
N ARG A 50 3.85 14.40 8.83
CA ARG A 50 3.42 13.01 8.93
C ARG A 50 3.28 12.36 7.56
N VAL A 51 3.36 11.05 7.54
CA VAL A 51 2.92 10.23 6.39
C VAL A 51 1.42 9.96 6.55
N ILE A 52 0.61 10.55 5.69
CA ILE A 52 -0.83 10.33 5.63
C ILE A 52 -1.08 9.10 4.75
N VAL A 53 -1.45 7.99 5.39
CA VAL A 53 -1.73 6.74 4.70
C VAL A 53 -3.22 6.65 4.43
N SER A 54 -3.62 6.34 3.19
CA SER A 54 -5.03 6.20 2.83
C SER A 54 -5.27 5.04 1.87
N GLY A 55 -6.39 4.34 2.07
CA GLY A 55 -6.81 3.20 1.27
C GLY A 55 -8.25 2.83 1.55
N MET A 56 -8.94 2.21 0.58
CA MET A 56 -10.34 1.82 0.71
C MET A 56 -10.49 0.32 1.01
N GLY A 57 -11.48 -0.06 1.81
CA GLY A 57 -11.82 -1.44 2.10
C GLY A 57 -10.65 -2.23 2.73
N LYS A 58 -10.29 -3.38 2.15
CA LYS A 58 -9.17 -4.20 2.65
C LYS A 58 -7.82 -3.49 2.57
N SER A 59 -7.59 -2.70 1.50
CA SER A 59 -6.39 -1.84 1.43
C SER A 59 -6.37 -0.80 2.55
N GLY A 60 -7.53 -0.31 3.00
CA GLY A 60 -7.62 0.58 4.16
C GLY A 60 -7.19 -0.09 5.47
N HIS A 61 -7.61 -1.33 5.71
CA HIS A 61 -7.16 -2.09 6.90
C HIS A 61 -5.64 -2.29 6.89
N ILE A 62 -5.07 -2.63 5.73
CA ILE A 62 -3.63 -2.74 5.56
C ILE A 62 -2.95 -1.37 5.74
N GLY A 63 -3.52 -0.30 5.17
CA GLY A 63 -3.02 1.06 5.34
C GLY A 63 -2.97 1.51 6.80
N ASN A 64 -3.98 1.18 7.57
CA ASN A 64 -3.97 1.44 9.01
C ASN A 64 -2.83 0.71 9.74
N LYS A 65 -2.57 -0.57 9.37
CA LYS A 65 -1.42 -1.32 9.90
C LYS A 65 -0.09 -0.66 9.48
N ILE A 66 0.04 -0.24 8.23
CA ILE A 66 1.26 0.42 7.73
C ILE A 66 1.51 1.73 8.49
N ALA A 67 0.48 2.56 8.69
CA ALA A 67 0.59 3.79 9.48
C ALA A 67 1.07 3.51 10.91
N ALA A 68 0.52 2.47 11.56
CA ALA A 68 0.94 2.06 12.89
C ALA A 68 2.40 1.57 12.91
N THR A 69 2.83 0.81 11.88
CA THR A 69 4.21 0.34 11.77
C THR A 69 5.18 1.52 11.59
N LEU A 70 4.90 2.44 10.67
CA LEU A 70 5.69 3.66 10.47
C LEU A 70 5.84 4.45 11.78
N ALA A 71 4.73 4.68 12.50
CA ALA A 71 4.74 5.40 13.76
C ALA A 71 5.59 4.69 14.82
N SER A 72 5.48 3.36 14.95
CA SER A 72 6.26 2.58 15.90
C SER A 72 7.74 2.44 15.53
N THR A 73 8.10 2.73 14.29
CA THR A 73 9.49 2.71 13.80
C THR A 73 10.10 4.11 13.63
N GLY A 74 9.50 5.13 14.26
CA GLY A 74 10.07 6.47 14.33
C GLY A 74 9.71 7.40 13.17
N THR A 75 8.79 7.00 12.27
CA THR A 75 8.23 7.87 11.22
C THR A 75 6.81 8.27 11.60
N PRO A 76 6.54 9.56 11.95
CA PRO A 76 5.20 9.99 12.26
C PRO A 76 4.24 9.68 11.11
N ALA A 77 3.17 8.93 11.38
CA ALA A 77 2.22 8.52 10.36
C ALA A 77 0.80 8.42 10.93
N GLN A 78 -0.19 8.61 10.07
CA GLN A 78 -1.60 8.50 10.43
C GLN A 78 -2.41 7.94 9.27
N PHE A 79 -3.28 6.99 9.56
CA PHE A 79 -4.26 6.52 8.59
C PHE A 79 -5.46 7.48 8.54
N VAL A 80 -5.86 7.85 7.32
CA VAL A 80 -7.06 8.67 7.07
C VAL A 80 -7.95 7.91 6.09
N HIS A 81 -9.16 7.57 6.51
CA HIS A 81 -10.10 6.88 5.64
C HIS A 81 -10.56 7.82 4.52
N PRO A 82 -10.52 7.42 3.22
CA PRO A 82 -10.77 8.34 2.12
C PRO A 82 -12.20 8.92 2.12
N ALA A 83 -13.19 8.19 2.59
CA ALA A 83 -14.54 8.72 2.75
C ALA A 83 -14.60 9.84 3.80
N GLU A 84 -14.00 9.63 4.98
CA GLU A 84 -13.92 10.65 6.04
C GLU A 84 -13.11 11.86 5.59
N ALA A 85 -12.05 11.62 4.82
CA ALA A 85 -11.25 12.67 4.20
C ALA A 85 -12.13 13.63 3.36
N CYS A 86 -13.03 13.08 2.55
CA CYS A 86 -13.98 13.87 1.75
C CYS A 86 -15.02 14.64 2.59
N HIS A 87 -15.24 14.23 3.84
CA HIS A 87 -16.19 14.85 4.77
C HIS A 87 -15.56 15.80 5.80
N GLY A 88 -14.27 16.08 5.68
CA GLY A 88 -13.62 17.11 6.50
C GLY A 88 -12.27 16.73 7.09
N ASP A 89 -11.94 15.44 7.23
CA ASP A 89 -10.69 14.99 7.86
C ASP A 89 -9.43 15.45 7.09
N MET A 90 -9.58 15.80 5.81
CA MET A 90 -8.49 16.45 5.07
C MET A 90 -8.04 17.78 5.66
N GLY A 91 -8.84 18.41 6.52
CA GLY A 91 -8.45 19.62 7.25
C GLY A 91 -7.25 19.42 8.18
N MET A 92 -6.93 18.17 8.55
CA MET A 92 -5.76 17.85 9.37
C MET A 92 -4.46 17.76 8.58
N VAL A 93 -4.54 17.65 7.24
CA VAL A 93 -3.37 17.48 6.37
C VAL A 93 -2.73 18.83 6.11
N THR A 94 -1.44 18.92 6.34
CA THR A 94 -0.65 20.14 6.23
C THR A 94 0.34 20.08 5.08
N ARG A 95 0.94 21.21 4.71
CA ARG A 95 1.97 21.28 3.66
C ARG A 95 3.27 20.58 4.02
N SER A 96 3.46 20.24 5.30
CA SER A 96 4.64 19.49 5.79
C SER A 96 4.47 17.99 5.73
N ASP A 97 3.28 17.49 5.38
CA ASP A 97 2.98 16.06 5.32
C ASP A 97 3.34 15.47 3.94
N ALA A 98 3.37 14.13 3.86
CA ALA A 98 3.39 13.36 2.61
C ALA A 98 2.19 12.41 2.56
N ALA A 99 1.74 12.01 1.39
CA ALA A 99 0.66 11.05 1.21
C ALA A 99 1.16 9.71 0.68
N LEU A 100 0.75 8.60 1.31
CA LEU A 100 0.91 7.23 0.83
C LEU A 100 -0.47 6.67 0.50
N LEU A 101 -0.81 6.60 -0.78
CA LEU A 101 -2.14 6.23 -1.26
C LEU A 101 -2.14 4.82 -1.84
N MET A 102 -3.10 4.00 -1.42
CA MET A 102 -3.16 2.57 -1.74
C MET A 102 -4.44 2.25 -2.51
N SER A 103 -4.28 1.71 -3.71
CA SER A 103 -5.39 1.20 -4.53
C SER A 103 -4.84 0.19 -5.55
N ASN A 104 -5.23 -1.07 -5.48
CA ASN A 104 -4.72 -2.10 -6.40
C ASN A 104 -5.00 -1.73 -7.87
N SER A 105 -6.21 -1.28 -8.21
CA SER A 105 -6.55 -0.80 -9.56
C SER A 105 -5.94 0.56 -9.89
N GLY A 106 -5.66 1.38 -8.87
CA GLY A 106 -5.24 2.77 -9.01
C GLY A 106 -6.34 3.72 -9.54
N THR A 107 -7.60 3.26 -9.56
CA THR A 107 -8.75 4.01 -10.09
C THR A 107 -9.92 4.11 -9.10
N THR A 108 -9.72 3.67 -7.85
CA THR A 108 -10.73 3.77 -6.79
C THR A 108 -11.16 5.23 -6.62
N SER A 109 -12.45 5.51 -6.82
CA SER A 109 -13.03 6.87 -6.87
C SER A 109 -12.71 7.67 -5.62
N GLU A 110 -12.84 7.07 -4.44
CA GLU A 110 -12.60 7.72 -3.15
C GLU A 110 -11.13 8.12 -2.96
N ILE A 111 -10.20 7.32 -3.48
CA ILE A 111 -8.77 7.63 -3.44
C ILE A 111 -8.43 8.72 -4.47
N THR A 112 -8.94 8.60 -5.68
CA THR A 112 -8.64 9.58 -6.73
C THR A 112 -9.28 10.95 -6.46
N ALA A 113 -10.40 11.00 -5.71
CA ALA A 113 -11.02 12.24 -5.25
C ALA A 113 -10.11 13.07 -4.30
N LEU A 114 -9.13 12.44 -3.62
CA LEU A 114 -8.18 13.15 -2.77
C LEU A 114 -7.10 13.90 -3.56
N LEU A 115 -6.78 13.45 -4.78
CA LEU A 115 -5.66 13.96 -5.57
C LEU A 115 -5.69 15.48 -5.82
N PRO A 116 -6.83 16.11 -6.22
CA PRO A 116 -6.86 17.55 -6.45
C PRO A 116 -6.51 18.37 -5.21
N LEU A 117 -6.92 17.91 -4.03
CA LEU A 117 -6.62 18.60 -2.77
C LEU A 117 -5.16 18.42 -2.39
N LEU A 118 -4.62 17.19 -2.45
CA LEU A 118 -3.22 16.90 -2.14
C LEU A 118 -2.28 17.67 -3.08
N LYS A 119 -2.59 17.72 -4.38
CA LYS A 119 -1.84 18.51 -5.36
C LYS A 119 -1.90 20.02 -5.07
N ARG A 120 -3.06 20.53 -4.66
CA ARG A 120 -3.21 21.96 -4.26
C ARG A 120 -2.42 22.29 -2.99
N LEU A 121 -2.30 21.35 -2.05
CA LEU A 121 -1.44 21.50 -0.87
C LEU A 121 0.04 21.46 -1.25
N GLY A 122 0.38 20.85 -2.39
CA GLY A 122 1.76 20.70 -2.87
C GLY A 122 2.55 19.67 -2.07
N ILE A 123 1.87 18.70 -1.43
CA ILE A 123 2.53 17.64 -0.68
C ILE A 123 2.94 16.49 -1.62
N PRO A 124 4.04 15.79 -1.32
CA PRO A 124 4.46 14.62 -2.06
C PRO A 124 3.43 13.48 -1.99
N ILE A 125 3.22 12.81 -3.11
CA ILE A 125 2.30 11.67 -3.22
C ILE A 125 3.06 10.43 -3.67
N ILE A 126 3.00 9.37 -2.86
CA ILE A 126 3.46 8.04 -3.22
C ILE A 126 2.24 7.17 -3.47
N ALA A 127 2.20 6.51 -4.63
CA ALA A 127 1.14 5.58 -5.01
C ALA A 127 1.60 4.13 -4.87
N MET A 128 0.85 3.30 -4.17
CA MET A 128 0.99 1.85 -4.18
C MET A 128 -0.15 1.26 -5.00
N THR A 129 0.13 0.85 -6.24
CA THR A 129 -0.88 0.27 -7.16
C THR A 129 -0.30 -0.87 -7.99
N GLY A 130 -1.17 -1.77 -8.46
CA GLY A 130 -0.82 -2.82 -9.42
C GLY A 130 -0.83 -2.35 -10.88
N ASN A 131 -1.23 -1.10 -11.15
CA ASN A 131 -1.38 -0.56 -12.50
C ASN A 131 -0.63 0.76 -12.68
N ALA A 132 0.53 0.69 -13.32
CA ALA A 132 1.39 1.85 -13.58
C ALA A 132 0.75 2.91 -14.50
N SER A 133 -0.27 2.56 -15.28
CA SER A 133 -1.00 3.48 -16.17
C SER A 133 -2.26 4.06 -15.53
N SER A 134 -2.51 3.77 -14.25
CA SER A 134 -3.71 4.23 -13.55
C SER A 134 -3.68 5.73 -13.25
N THR A 135 -4.87 6.29 -12.96
CA THR A 135 -5.02 7.68 -12.54
C THR A 135 -4.15 8.01 -11.33
N LEU A 136 -4.13 7.10 -10.33
CA LEU A 136 -3.34 7.29 -9.11
C LEU A 136 -1.83 7.27 -9.40
N ALA A 137 -1.34 6.29 -10.18
CA ALA A 137 0.08 6.19 -10.53
C ALA A 137 0.56 7.41 -11.32
N ASN A 138 -0.22 7.87 -12.29
CA ASN A 138 0.10 9.04 -13.12
C ASN A 138 0.08 10.37 -12.33
N ALA A 139 -0.70 10.44 -11.26
CA ALA A 139 -0.76 11.64 -10.41
C ALA A 139 0.31 11.66 -9.32
N ALA A 140 0.91 10.52 -8.98
CA ALA A 140 1.89 10.40 -7.92
C ALA A 140 3.27 10.92 -8.34
N ASP A 141 4.06 11.36 -7.37
CA ASP A 141 5.48 11.73 -7.56
C ASP A 141 6.35 10.47 -7.61
N VAL A 142 5.91 9.40 -6.93
CA VAL A 142 6.53 8.08 -6.97
C VAL A 142 5.45 6.99 -7.04
N HIS A 143 5.64 6.02 -7.92
CA HIS A 143 4.80 4.83 -8.01
C HIS A 143 5.57 3.59 -7.56
N LEU A 144 5.01 2.86 -6.59
CA LEU A 144 5.47 1.55 -6.14
C LEU A 144 4.53 0.48 -6.69
N ASN A 145 5.05 -0.39 -7.53
CA ASN A 145 4.28 -1.43 -8.18
C ASN A 145 4.06 -2.63 -7.24
N ILE A 146 2.81 -2.79 -6.76
CA ILE A 146 2.37 -3.90 -5.89
C ILE A 146 1.48 -4.90 -6.65
N GLY A 147 1.48 -4.88 -7.98
CA GLY A 147 0.65 -5.76 -8.79
C GLY A 147 0.92 -7.25 -8.51
N VAL A 148 -0.11 -8.06 -8.56
CA VAL A 148 -0.03 -9.51 -8.41
C VAL A 148 -0.56 -10.20 -9.65
N SER A 149 -0.11 -11.41 -9.92
CA SER A 149 -0.54 -12.18 -11.09
C SER A 149 -1.96 -12.72 -10.94
N GLU A 150 -2.35 -13.09 -9.70
CA GLU A 150 -3.68 -13.61 -9.36
C GLU A 150 -3.97 -13.41 -7.88
N GLU A 151 -5.26 -13.42 -7.54
CA GLU A 151 -5.71 -13.52 -6.15
C GLU A 151 -5.91 -14.99 -5.76
N ALA A 152 -5.76 -15.32 -4.48
CA ALA A 152 -6.02 -16.68 -4.01
C ALA A 152 -7.53 -17.02 -3.98
N CYS A 153 -8.40 -16.01 -4.05
CA CYS A 153 -9.84 -16.20 -4.12
C CYS A 153 -10.23 -16.87 -5.45
N PRO A 154 -10.90 -18.03 -5.44
CA PRO A 154 -11.30 -18.73 -6.67
C PRO A 154 -12.27 -17.94 -7.56
N LEU A 155 -12.95 -16.94 -6.98
CA LEU A 155 -13.90 -16.08 -7.66
C LEU A 155 -13.27 -14.73 -8.08
N ASP A 156 -12.00 -14.55 -7.81
CA ASP A 156 -11.27 -13.27 -8.04
C ASP A 156 -11.96 -12.02 -7.43
N LEU A 157 -12.75 -12.22 -6.36
CA LEU A 157 -13.52 -11.16 -5.71
C LEU A 157 -12.88 -10.67 -4.40
N ALA A 158 -12.19 -11.55 -3.68
CA ALA A 158 -11.60 -11.20 -2.40
C ALA A 158 -10.11 -10.92 -2.56
N PRO A 159 -9.66 -9.68 -2.28
CA PRO A 159 -8.23 -9.36 -2.23
C PRO A 159 -7.52 -10.20 -1.16
N THR A 160 -6.45 -10.87 -1.56
CA THR A 160 -5.60 -11.75 -0.74
C THR A 160 -4.13 -11.47 -1.05
N ALA A 161 -3.62 -11.96 -2.17
CA ALA A 161 -2.25 -11.74 -2.61
C ALA A 161 -1.92 -10.25 -2.78
N SER A 162 -2.84 -9.45 -3.32
CA SER A 162 -2.66 -8.01 -3.45
C SER A 162 -2.57 -7.30 -2.10
N THR A 163 -3.34 -7.72 -1.09
CA THR A 163 -3.26 -7.16 0.26
C THR A 163 -1.98 -7.58 0.97
N THR A 164 -1.51 -8.80 0.75
CA THR A 164 -0.22 -9.29 1.27
C THR A 164 0.94 -8.51 0.65
N ALA A 165 0.92 -8.28 -0.66
CA ALA A 165 1.93 -7.45 -1.34
C ALA A 165 1.94 -6.00 -0.82
N ASN A 166 0.77 -5.39 -0.60
CA ASN A 166 0.65 -4.07 0.03
C ASN A 166 1.29 -4.04 1.43
N LEU A 167 0.99 -5.05 2.25
CA LEU A 167 1.51 -5.15 3.60
C LEU A 167 3.04 -5.22 3.60
N VAL A 168 3.61 -6.12 2.80
CA VAL A 168 5.06 -6.34 2.71
C VAL A 168 5.78 -5.10 2.17
N MET A 169 5.24 -4.43 1.16
CA MET A 169 5.80 -3.17 0.64
C MET A 169 5.79 -2.08 1.72
N GLY A 170 4.71 -1.96 2.49
CA GLY A 170 4.61 -1.01 3.60
C GLY A 170 5.61 -1.29 4.72
N ASP A 171 5.83 -2.56 5.06
CA ASP A 171 6.84 -2.96 6.05
C ASP A 171 8.26 -2.67 5.54
N ALA A 172 8.53 -2.94 4.26
CA ALA A 172 9.82 -2.59 3.65
C ALA A 172 10.10 -1.09 3.72
N LEU A 173 9.11 -0.23 3.43
CA LEU A 173 9.23 1.22 3.59
C LEU A 173 9.52 1.62 5.03
N ALA A 174 8.79 1.06 5.99
CA ALA A 174 8.95 1.39 7.40
C ALA A 174 10.34 1.01 7.94
N ILE A 175 10.86 -0.15 7.55
CA ILE A 175 12.19 -0.61 7.96
C ILE A 175 13.29 0.20 7.27
N ALA A 176 13.19 0.48 5.97
CA ALA A 176 14.15 1.32 5.27
C ALA A 176 14.24 2.73 5.89
N LEU A 177 13.09 3.32 6.25
CA LEU A 177 13.04 4.62 6.95
C LEU A 177 13.65 4.55 8.36
N LEU A 178 13.38 3.48 9.11
CA LEU A 178 13.98 3.25 10.43
C LEU A 178 15.50 3.23 10.33
N GLU A 179 16.04 2.47 9.38
CA GLU A 179 17.49 2.35 9.15
C GLU A 179 18.09 3.69 8.71
N GLN A 180 17.47 4.39 7.75
CA GLN A 180 17.94 5.69 7.26
C GLN A 180 17.93 6.76 8.36
N ARG A 181 16.96 6.76 9.26
CA ARG A 181 16.85 7.69 10.40
C ARG A 181 17.77 7.34 11.58
N GLY A 182 18.40 6.17 11.57
CA GLY A 182 19.21 5.69 12.69
C GLY A 182 18.41 5.48 13.97
N PHE A 183 17.10 5.12 13.83
CA PHE A 183 16.21 4.91 14.98
C PHE A 183 16.68 3.68 15.79
N THR A 184 16.80 3.83 17.11
CA THR A 184 17.32 2.78 17.99
C THR A 184 16.31 2.36 19.04
N ALA A 185 16.47 1.16 19.60
CA ALA A 185 15.60 0.61 20.65
C ALA A 185 15.48 1.49 21.91
N CYS A 186 16.40 2.43 22.13
CA CYS A 186 16.31 3.39 23.23
C CYS A 186 15.26 4.49 23.02
N LEU A 187 14.68 4.58 21.82
CA LEU A 187 13.66 5.55 21.44
C LEU A 187 12.25 4.93 21.39
N LEU A 188 12.13 3.61 21.59
CA LEU A 188 10.89 2.88 21.80
C LEU A 188 10.49 2.91 23.29
#